data_27d7ec094d8cb03869ad59890fa903ef
#
_entry.id   27d7ec094d8cb03869ad59890fa903ef
#
_cell.length_a   1.000
_cell.length_b   1.000
_cell.length_c   1.000
_cell.angle_alpha   90.00
_cell.angle_beta   90.00
_cell.angle_gamma   90.00
#
_symmetry.space_group_name_H-M   'P 1'
#
loop_
_entity.id
_entity.type
_entity.pdbx_description
1 polymer ?
#
loop_
_entity_poly.entity_id
_entity_poly.type
_entity_poly.pdbx_seq_one_letter_code
_entity_poly.pdbx_strand_id
1 'polypeptide(L)'
;MARHSEIHLYLPTALSQQVKTDSLFYEIFQTYPALFFELIGSPCPNPASYRFISQEVKQTSFRIDGVLVPPDDRPEQLLYFIEFHGYRDHEGDLYPGFFSEILMYLNDYRPIHDWCAIVIFTQRRLDPGLSMHYRDYINSPHFQRFYLDEMADAMAAGSLELGIVRLLGLAETVAAAEARKLIERSKDEANDATSQQKIIELVETILVYKFPTLSSKEISDMLQLSDLKHTRVYQEGREEGREEEGLKIVCSLLRYRLGPLDPALQNQVEQLSLRQVEALGKALLDFSQPQDLVVWLRNNPPVD
;
A
#
# COMPACT_ATOMS: atom_id res chain seq x y z
N MET A 1 46.93 2.44 -6.38
CA MET A 1 45.67 3.23 -6.27
C MET A 1 44.52 2.25 -6.45
N ALA A 2 43.98 1.76 -5.35
CA ALA A 2 42.85 0.82 -5.33
C ALA A 2 41.56 1.62 -5.23
N ARG A 3 40.67 1.45 -6.21
CA ARG A 3 39.31 2.02 -6.15
C ARG A 3 38.43 1.07 -5.33
N HIS A 4 37.97 1.54 -4.23
CA HIS A 4 36.89 0.91 -3.45
C HIS A 4 35.61 0.97 -4.27
N SER A 5 35.06 -0.18 -4.62
CA SER A 5 33.70 -0.31 -5.10
C SER A 5 32.77 -0.37 -3.89
N GLU A 6 32.04 0.70 -3.65
CA GLU A 6 30.95 0.74 -2.68
C GLU A 6 29.81 -0.16 -3.16
N ILE A 7 29.52 -1.16 -2.36
CA ILE A 7 28.32 -1.99 -2.51
C ILE A 7 27.14 -1.12 -2.05
N HIS A 8 26.36 -0.61 -3.00
CA HIS A 8 25.06 -0.01 -2.69
C HIS A 8 24.11 -1.13 -2.24
N LEU A 9 23.93 -1.22 -0.94
CA LEU A 9 22.77 -1.89 -0.35
C LEU A 9 21.51 -1.16 -0.83
N TYR A 10 20.65 -1.86 -1.56
CA TYR A 10 19.33 -1.40 -1.92
C TYR A 10 18.49 -1.23 -0.63
N LEU A 11 18.44 -0.03 -0.10
CA LEU A 11 17.38 0.40 0.80
C LEU A 11 16.10 0.50 -0.02
N PRO A 12 14.93 0.07 0.50
CA PRO A 12 13.68 0.29 -0.20
C PRO A 12 13.53 1.77 -0.49
N THR A 13 13.46 2.12 -1.76
CA THR A 13 13.35 3.50 -2.21
C THR A 13 12.05 4.12 -1.69
N ALA A 14 12.04 5.43 -1.42
CA ALA A 14 10.86 6.17 -0.96
C ALA A 14 9.61 5.88 -1.83
N LEU A 15 9.79 5.65 -3.13
CA LEU A 15 8.76 5.22 -4.08
C LEU A 15 8.07 3.90 -3.68
N SER A 16 8.79 2.90 -3.16
CA SER A 16 8.18 1.62 -2.77
C SER A 16 7.35 1.74 -1.49
N GLN A 17 7.69 2.68 -0.61
CA GLN A 17 6.89 2.97 0.59
C GLN A 17 5.62 3.78 0.24
N GLN A 18 5.72 4.72 -0.70
CA GLN A 18 4.60 5.49 -1.22
C GLN A 18 3.50 4.58 -1.77
N VAL A 19 3.83 3.74 -2.75
CA VAL A 19 2.87 2.82 -3.40
C VAL A 19 2.19 1.89 -2.37
N LYS A 20 2.91 1.45 -1.33
CA LYS A 20 2.34 0.59 -0.28
C LYS A 20 1.36 1.33 0.63
N THR A 21 1.65 2.59 0.97
CA THR A 21 0.75 3.40 1.82
C THR A 21 -0.55 3.70 1.11
N ASP A 22 -0.47 4.17 -0.13
CA ASP A 22 -1.62 4.55 -0.94
C ASP A 22 -2.53 3.35 -1.18
N SER A 23 -1.94 2.20 -1.52
CA SER A 23 -2.70 0.94 -1.70
C SER A 23 -3.40 0.50 -0.42
N LEU A 24 -2.77 0.64 0.74
CA LEU A 24 -3.35 0.26 2.03
C LEU A 24 -4.55 1.14 2.40
N PHE A 25 -4.41 2.46 2.27
CA PHE A 25 -5.53 3.38 2.50
C PHE A 25 -6.68 3.15 1.52
N TYR A 26 -6.34 2.91 0.25
CA TYR A 26 -7.34 2.57 -0.75
C TYR A 26 -8.15 1.33 -0.35
N GLU A 27 -7.49 0.25 0.07
CA GLU A 27 -8.15 -0.99 0.52
C GLU A 27 -9.04 -0.75 1.75
N ILE A 28 -8.56 0.02 2.75
CA ILE A 28 -9.32 0.33 3.96
C ILE A 28 -10.60 1.10 3.62
N PHE A 29 -10.51 2.18 2.85
CA PHE A 29 -11.69 3.01 2.57
C PHE A 29 -12.62 2.43 1.50
N GLN A 30 -12.12 1.56 0.63
CA GLN A 30 -12.95 0.76 -0.25
C GLN A 30 -13.78 -0.28 0.52
N THR A 31 -13.15 -0.89 1.53
CA THR A 31 -13.82 -1.90 2.39
C THR A 31 -14.79 -1.25 3.38
N TYR A 32 -14.44 -0.09 3.93
CA TYR A 32 -15.18 0.59 4.98
C TYR A 32 -15.44 2.08 4.64
N PRO A 33 -16.32 2.40 3.67
CA PRO A 33 -16.57 3.80 3.27
C PRO A 33 -17.07 4.69 4.43
N ALA A 34 -17.79 4.12 5.40
CA ALA A 34 -18.28 4.83 6.57
C ALA A 34 -17.15 5.39 7.44
N LEU A 35 -16.03 4.71 7.48
CA LEU A 35 -14.84 5.08 8.23
C LEU A 35 -14.29 6.45 7.83
N PHE A 36 -14.36 6.80 6.55
CA PHE A 36 -13.94 8.12 6.08
C PHE A 36 -14.73 9.23 6.78
N PHE A 37 -16.04 9.11 6.84
CA PHE A 37 -16.92 10.12 7.47
C PHE A 37 -16.72 10.20 8.98
N GLU A 38 -16.46 9.07 9.62
CA GLU A 38 -16.10 9.02 11.04
C GLU A 38 -14.77 9.73 11.29
N LEU A 39 -13.75 9.46 10.45
CA LEU A 39 -12.42 10.05 10.55
C LEU A 39 -12.45 11.58 10.46
N ILE A 40 -13.20 12.12 9.48
CA ILE A 40 -13.29 13.57 9.29
C ILE A 40 -14.28 14.25 10.24
N GLY A 41 -14.97 13.48 11.10
CA GLY A 41 -15.97 14.01 12.05
C GLY A 41 -17.21 14.60 11.37
N SER A 42 -17.52 14.18 10.13
CA SER A 42 -18.66 14.67 9.35
C SER A 42 -19.67 13.54 9.13
N PRO A 43 -20.69 13.40 10.01
CA PRO A 43 -21.64 12.30 9.90
C PRO A 43 -22.36 12.28 8.55
N CYS A 44 -22.29 11.14 7.87
CA CYS A 44 -23.05 10.91 6.63
C CYS A 44 -24.20 9.93 6.92
N PRO A 45 -25.46 10.29 6.63
CA PRO A 45 -26.60 9.40 6.89
C PRO A 45 -26.57 8.08 6.10
N ASN A 46 -25.94 8.08 4.92
CA ASN A 46 -25.84 6.90 4.08
C ASN A 46 -24.44 6.79 3.44
N PRO A 47 -23.39 6.43 4.20
CA PRO A 47 -22.04 6.29 3.67
C PRO A 47 -21.94 5.25 2.55
N ALA A 48 -22.74 4.19 2.61
CA ALA A 48 -22.74 3.12 1.61
C ALA A 48 -23.27 3.57 0.23
N SER A 49 -23.90 4.75 0.12
CA SER A 49 -24.30 5.31 -1.17
C SER A 49 -23.15 5.91 -1.96
N TYR A 50 -22.03 6.23 -1.31
CA TYR A 50 -20.83 6.73 -1.97
C TYR A 50 -20.06 5.61 -2.64
N ARG A 51 -19.48 5.90 -3.80
CA ARG A 51 -18.52 5.01 -4.48
C ARG A 51 -17.12 5.54 -4.26
N PHE A 52 -16.27 4.73 -3.66
CA PHE A 52 -14.84 5.02 -3.55
C PHE A 52 -14.13 4.52 -4.80
N ILE A 53 -13.51 5.41 -5.54
CA ILE A 53 -12.80 5.09 -6.78
C ILE A 53 -11.42 5.73 -6.78
N SER A 54 -10.46 5.10 -7.44
CA SER A 54 -9.20 5.71 -7.88
C SER A 54 -9.38 6.17 -9.33
N GLN A 55 -9.03 7.42 -9.62
CA GLN A 55 -9.31 8.01 -10.93
C GLN A 55 -8.05 8.50 -11.61
N GLU A 56 -7.76 7.96 -12.80
CA GLU A 56 -6.75 8.52 -13.68
C GLU A 56 -7.30 9.70 -14.47
N VAL A 57 -6.57 10.80 -14.51
CA VAL A 57 -6.90 11.96 -15.32
C VAL A 57 -6.34 11.77 -16.74
N LYS A 58 -7.22 11.76 -17.72
CA LYS A 58 -6.98 11.28 -19.10
C LYS A 58 -5.84 11.96 -19.90
N GLN A 59 -5.35 13.12 -19.49
CA GLN A 59 -4.38 13.91 -20.28
C GLN A 59 -2.96 13.95 -19.69
N THR A 60 -2.78 13.45 -18.48
CA THR A 60 -1.49 13.48 -17.76
C THR A 60 -1.36 12.21 -16.95
N SER A 61 -0.14 11.84 -16.56
CA SER A 61 0.11 10.69 -15.68
C SER A 61 -0.34 10.94 -14.22
N PHE A 62 -1.33 11.81 -14.00
CA PHE A 62 -1.86 12.15 -12.69
C PHE A 62 -2.94 11.16 -12.27
N ARG A 63 -2.89 10.74 -11.03
CA ARG A 63 -3.83 9.80 -10.44
C ARG A 63 -4.21 10.26 -9.05
N ILE A 64 -5.48 10.57 -8.85
CA ILE A 64 -6.04 10.86 -7.53
C ILE A 64 -6.16 9.55 -6.75
N ASP A 65 -5.63 9.50 -5.54
CA ASP A 65 -5.61 8.30 -4.68
C ASP A 65 -7.01 7.81 -4.36
N GLY A 66 -7.91 8.73 -4.01
CA GLY A 66 -9.29 8.39 -3.72
C GLY A 66 -10.27 9.50 -4.07
N VAL A 67 -11.40 9.10 -4.66
CA VAL A 67 -12.54 9.99 -4.90
C VAL A 67 -13.78 9.32 -4.35
N LEU A 68 -14.46 9.97 -3.39
CA LEU A 68 -15.79 9.55 -2.92
C LEU A 68 -16.85 10.29 -3.72
N VAL A 69 -17.49 9.57 -4.60
CA VAL A 69 -18.50 10.09 -5.52
C VAL A 69 -19.90 9.81 -4.94
N PRO A 70 -20.66 10.84 -4.61
CA PRO A 70 -22.06 10.69 -4.16
C PRO A 70 -22.99 10.26 -5.32
N PRO A 71 -24.19 9.78 -5.01
CA PRO A 71 -25.19 9.49 -6.04
C PRO A 71 -25.70 10.77 -6.74
N ASP A 72 -25.97 10.69 -8.03
CA ASP A 72 -26.40 11.84 -8.86
C ASP A 72 -27.75 12.44 -8.41
N ASP A 73 -28.58 11.67 -7.70
CA ASP A 73 -29.87 12.13 -7.16
C ASP A 73 -29.75 12.87 -5.81
N ARG A 74 -28.54 13.13 -5.33
CA ARG A 74 -28.22 13.78 -4.06
C ARG A 74 -27.29 14.98 -4.24
N PRO A 75 -27.70 16.04 -4.94
CA PRO A 75 -26.84 17.17 -5.26
C PRO A 75 -26.33 17.95 -4.02
N GLU A 76 -26.96 17.77 -2.87
CA GLU A 76 -26.54 18.36 -1.58
C GLU A 76 -25.34 17.65 -0.94
N GLN A 77 -24.98 16.45 -1.40
CA GLN A 77 -23.83 15.71 -0.89
C GLN A 77 -22.55 16.17 -1.58
N LEU A 78 -21.45 16.21 -0.82
CA LEU A 78 -20.14 16.64 -1.33
C LEU A 78 -19.43 15.51 -2.07
N LEU A 79 -18.74 15.87 -3.12
CA LEU A 79 -17.71 15.06 -3.76
C LEU A 79 -16.41 15.24 -2.97
N TYR A 80 -15.81 14.16 -2.48
CA TYR A 80 -14.55 14.24 -1.74
C TYR A 80 -13.39 13.74 -2.58
N PHE A 81 -12.36 14.56 -2.68
CA PHE A 81 -11.04 14.18 -3.20
C PHE A 81 -10.13 13.90 -2.02
N ILE A 82 -9.48 12.74 -2.02
CA ILE A 82 -8.73 12.26 -0.87
C ILE A 82 -7.31 11.94 -1.31
N GLU A 83 -6.35 12.47 -0.56
CA GLU A 83 -4.93 12.20 -0.73
C GLU A 83 -4.34 11.67 0.57
N PHE A 84 -3.57 10.59 0.50
CA PHE A 84 -2.91 9.97 1.66
C PHE A 84 -1.42 10.25 1.63
N HIS A 85 -0.87 10.59 2.79
CA HIS A 85 0.54 10.96 2.86
C HIS A 85 1.24 10.35 4.07
N GLY A 86 1.94 9.22 3.84
CA GLY A 86 2.69 8.47 4.85
C GLY A 86 4.21 8.65 4.77
N TYR A 87 4.71 9.49 3.86
CA TYR A 87 6.14 9.72 3.62
C TYR A 87 6.43 11.21 3.51
N ARG A 88 7.71 11.58 3.41
CA ARG A 88 8.11 12.98 3.25
C ARG A 88 8.09 13.36 1.77
N ASP A 89 7.32 14.36 1.44
CA ASP A 89 7.38 15.01 0.13
C ASP A 89 8.70 15.79 0.00
N HIS A 90 9.61 15.29 -0.84
CA HIS A 90 10.92 15.89 -1.07
C HIS A 90 10.91 16.87 -2.24
N GLU A 91 9.95 16.78 -3.13
CA GLU A 91 9.86 17.56 -4.36
C GLU A 91 8.96 18.78 -4.18
N GLY A 92 8.09 18.77 -3.18
CA GLY A 92 7.15 19.87 -2.89
C GLY A 92 5.94 19.88 -3.82
N ASP A 93 5.64 18.74 -4.44
CA ASP A 93 4.60 18.60 -5.47
C ASP A 93 3.24 18.17 -4.92
N LEU A 94 3.16 17.77 -3.65
CA LEU A 94 1.91 17.30 -3.04
C LEU A 94 0.72 18.21 -3.31
N TYR A 95 0.75 19.44 -2.83
CA TYR A 95 -0.37 20.36 -2.99
C TYR A 95 -0.56 20.87 -4.42
N PRO A 96 0.52 21.26 -5.16
CA PRO A 96 0.39 21.62 -6.57
C PRO A 96 -0.19 20.50 -7.42
N GLY A 97 0.27 19.27 -7.24
CA GLY A 97 -0.24 18.08 -7.92
C GLY A 97 -1.71 17.84 -7.60
N PHE A 98 -2.03 17.71 -6.32
CA PHE A 98 -3.39 17.39 -5.84
C PHE A 98 -4.42 18.44 -6.30
N PHE A 99 -4.16 19.74 -6.15
CA PHE A 99 -5.08 20.77 -6.64
C PHE A 99 -5.20 20.77 -8.17
N SER A 100 -4.11 20.49 -8.89
CA SER A 100 -4.17 20.39 -10.36
C SER A 100 -5.05 19.22 -10.80
N GLU A 101 -4.94 18.08 -10.16
CA GLU A 101 -5.76 16.87 -10.41
C GLU A 101 -7.24 17.14 -10.15
N ILE A 102 -7.57 17.78 -9.02
CA ILE A 102 -8.94 18.16 -8.69
C ILE A 102 -9.53 19.08 -9.77
N LEU A 103 -8.80 20.14 -10.14
CA LEU A 103 -9.29 21.11 -11.13
C LEU A 103 -9.46 20.46 -12.52
N MET A 104 -8.57 19.56 -12.91
CA MET A 104 -8.72 18.77 -14.14
C MET A 104 -9.91 17.84 -14.08
N TYR A 105 -10.12 17.11 -12.95
CA TYR A 105 -11.29 16.28 -12.76
C TYR A 105 -12.58 17.09 -12.90
N LEU A 106 -12.70 18.22 -12.20
CA LEU A 106 -13.87 19.10 -12.25
C LEU A 106 -14.13 19.64 -13.67
N ASN A 107 -13.07 19.94 -14.43
CA ASN A 107 -13.19 20.37 -15.83
C ASN A 107 -13.70 19.24 -16.75
N ASP A 108 -13.17 18.03 -16.59
CA ASP A 108 -13.43 16.91 -17.49
C ASP A 108 -14.78 16.24 -17.23
N TYR A 109 -15.14 16.08 -15.96
CA TYR A 109 -16.35 15.34 -15.55
C TYR A 109 -17.54 16.25 -15.24
N ARG A 110 -17.30 17.54 -14.91
CA ARG A 110 -18.34 18.55 -14.60
C ARG A 110 -19.42 18.02 -13.65
N PRO A 111 -19.05 17.50 -12.47
CA PRO A 111 -20.02 16.96 -11.51
C PRO A 111 -21.01 18.03 -11.08
N ILE A 112 -22.23 17.61 -10.73
CA ILE A 112 -23.27 18.50 -10.20
C ILE A 112 -23.07 18.84 -8.73
N HIS A 113 -22.20 18.10 -8.04
CA HIS A 113 -21.93 18.19 -6.62
C HIS A 113 -20.87 19.26 -6.33
N ASP A 114 -21.03 19.92 -5.20
CA ASP A 114 -19.93 20.69 -4.60
C ASP A 114 -18.86 19.72 -4.07
N TRP A 115 -17.66 20.19 -3.76
CA TRP A 115 -16.52 19.33 -3.47
C TRP A 115 -15.75 19.75 -2.22
N CYS A 116 -15.01 18.81 -1.67
CA CYS A 116 -14.04 19.03 -0.60
C CYS A 116 -12.79 18.18 -0.83
N ALA A 117 -11.62 18.81 -0.73
CA ALA A 117 -10.32 18.17 -0.76
C ALA A 117 -9.88 17.82 0.66
N ILE A 118 -9.48 16.57 0.86
CA ILE A 118 -9.04 16.03 2.15
C ILE A 118 -7.63 15.48 1.97
N VAL A 119 -6.69 15.97 2.78
CA VAL A 119 -5.35 15.35 2.87
C VAL A 119 -5.18 14.72 4.25
N ILE A 120 -4.84 13.44 4.28
CA ILE A 120 -4.66 12.66 5.51
C ILE A 120 -3.18 12.29 5.64
N PHE A 121 -2.55 12.84 6.65
CA PHE A 121 -1.16 12.54 7.00
C PHE A 121 -1.09 11.49 8.11
N THR A 122 -0.19 10.53 7.98
CA THR A 122 0.11 9.63 9.11
C THR A 122 0.74 10.39 10.27
N GLN A 123 1.50 11.44 9.98
CA GLN A 123 2.14 12.29 10.98
C GLN A 123 2.17 13.76 10.52
N ARG A 124 1.90 14.70 11.44
CA ARG A 124 1.92 16.15 11.13
C ARG A 124 3.24 16.63 10.55
N ARG A 125 4.38 16.07 10.96
CA ARG A 125 5.71 16.45 10.46
C ARG A 125 5.91 16.17 8.96
N LEU A 126 5.03 15.39 8.35
CA LEU A 126 5.06 15.08 6.91
C LEU A 126 4.35 16.13 6.07
N ASP A 127 3.52 16.99 6.69
CA ASP A 127 2.85 18.10 5.98
C ASP A 127 3.87 19.19 5.61
N PRO A 128 4.13 19.43 4.31
CA PRO A 128 5.04 20.49 3.88
C PRO A 128 4.48 21.90 4.10
N GLY A 129 3.18 22.01 4.40
CA GLY A 129 2.46 23.27 4.48
C GLY A 129 2.05 23.82 3.10
N LEU A 130 0.95 24.56 3.07
CA LEU A 130 0.50 25.22 1.84
C LEU A 130 1.46 26.38 1.47
N SER A 131 1.91 26.38 0.22
CA SER A 131 2.67 27.50 -0.32
C SER A 131 1.78 28.76 -0.45
N MET A 132 2.42 29.93 -0.64
CA MET A 132 1.72 31.19 -0.79
C MET A 132 0.67 31.22 -1.91
N HIS A 133 0.81 30.36 -2.91
CA HIS A 133 -0.11 30.27 -4.05
C HIS A 133 -1.44 29.62 -3.69
N TYR A 134 -1.46 28.78 -2.64
CA TYR A 134 -2.64 28.03 -2.16
C TYR A 134 -3.14 28.51 -0.80
N ARG A 135 -2.63 29.66 -0.29
CA ARG A 135 -2.95 30.17 1.05
C ARG A 135 -4.44 30.40 1.29
N ASP A 136 -5.21 30.70 0.25
CA ASP A 136 -6.64 30.94 0.37
C ASP A 136 -7.43 29.68 0.70
N TYR A 137 -6.83 28.49 0.52
CA TYR A 137 -7.41 27.21 0.94
C TYR A 137 -7.21 26.90 2.42
N ILE A 138 -6.33 27.60 3.15
CA ILE A 138 -6.00 27.29 4.58
C ILE A 138 -7.26 27.24 5.44
N ASN A 139 -8.22 28.16 5.21
CA ASN A 139 -9.46 28.25 5.95
C ASN A 139 -10.69 28.04 5.04
N SER A 140 -10.51 27.46 3.88
CA SER A 140 -11.58 27.18 2.94
C SER A 140 -12.38 25.95 3.40
N PRO A 141 -13.73 25.96 3.26
CA PRO A 141 -14.53 24.75 3.48
C PRO A 141 -14.22 23.66 2.44
N HIS A 142 -13.60 24.02 1.32
CA HIS A 142 -13.20 23.08 0.26
C HIS A 142 -11.88 22.36 0.53
N PHE A 143 -11.18 22.61 1.66
CA PHE A 143 -9.91 21.97 1.94
C PHE A 143 -9.71 21.71 3.43
N GLN A 144 -9.41 20.47 3.78
CA GLN A 144 -9.15 20.05 5.14
C GLN A 144 -7.92 19.13 5.21
N ARG A 145 -7.22 19.14 6.35
CA ARG A 145 -6.06 18.31 6.64
C ARG A 145 -6.26 17.57 7.96
N PHE A 146 -5.97 16.29 7.96
CA PHE A 146 -6.06 15.43 9.13
C PHE A 146 -4.71 14.80 9.44
N TYR A 147 -4.35 14.72 10.70
CA TYR A 147 -3.09 14.18 11.17
C TYR A 147 -3.35 13.06 12.14
N LEU A 148 -3.07 11.81 11.72
CA LEU A 148 -3.44 10.63 12.49
C LEU A 148 -2.70 10.53 13.81
N ASP A 149 -1.46 11.02 13.88
CA ASP A 149 -0.68 11.06 15.13
C ASP A 149 -1.30 12.01 16.19
N GLU A 150 -1.96 13.09 15.78
CA GLU A 150 -2.65 14.00 16.69
C GLU A 150 -4.05 13.55 17.08
N MET A 151 -4.68 12.73 16.25
CA MET A 151 -6.03 12.21 16.46
C MET A 151 -6.04 10.90 17.26
N ALA A 152 -4.87 10.30 17.53
CA ALA A 152 -4.75 8.97 18.10
C ALA A 152 -5.53 8.76 19.40
N ASP A 153 -5.57 9.74 20.28
CA ASP A 153 -6.30 9.63 21.55
C ASP A 153 -7.83 9.75 21.36
N ALA A 154 -8.28 10.65 20.47
CA ALA A 154 -9.69 10.79 20.13
C ALA A 154 -10.24 9.53 19.45
N MET A 155 -9.42 8.88 18.62
CA MET A 155 -9.77 7.65 17.91
C MET A 155 -9.77 6.40 18.82
N ALA A 156 -9.18 6.46 19.99
CA ALA A 156 -9.06 5.30 20.88
C ALA A 156 -10.40 4.75 21.37
N ALA A 157 -11.43 5.60 21.48
CA ALA A 157 -12.78 5.25 21.88
C ALA A 157 -13.74 5.07 20.71
N GLY A 158 -13.26 5.19 19.46
CA GLY A 158 -14.06 5.06 18.25
C GLY A 158 -14.36 3.62 17.84
N SER A 159 -14.91 3.47 16.64
CA SER A 159 -15.20 2.17 16.04
C SER A 159 -13.92 1.29 15.93
N LEU A 160 -14.12 0.00 15.72
CA LEU A 160 -13.04 -0.95 15.53
C LEU A 160 -12.20 -0.57 14.29
N GLU A 161 -12.88 -0.17 13.22
CA GLU A 161 -12.30 0.28 11.97
C GLU A 161 -11.48 1.56 12.16
N LEU A 162 -11.96 2.51 12.95
CA LEU A 162 -11.20 3.73 13.29
C LEU A 162 -9.93 3.39 14.08
N GLY A 163 -9.99 2.37 14.93
CA GLY A 163 -8.82 1.81 15.61
C GLY A 163 -7.76 1.29 14.65
N ILE A 164 -8.16 0.67 13.51
CA ILE A 164 -7.23 0.21 12.47
C ILE A 164 -6.49 1.40 11.84
N VAL A 165 -7.20 2.46 11.44
CA VAL A 165 -6.57 3.68 10.89
C VAL A 165 -5.65 4.35 11.91
N ARG A 166 -6.04 4.36 13.19
CA ARG A 166 -5.21 4.86 14.28
C ARG A 166 -3.83 4.21 14.33
N LEU A 167 -3.72 2.90 14.05
CA LEU A 167 -2.43 2.21 14.03
C LEU A 167 -1.43 2.86 13.08
N LEU A 168 -1.88 3.43 11.96
CA LEU A 168 -1.00 4.11 11.00
C LEU A 168 -0.32 5.35 11.59
N GLY A 169 -1.04 6.13 12.43
CA GLY A 169 -0.51 7.32 13.09
C GLY A 169 0.37 7.03 14.32
N LEU A 170 0.26 5.84 14.93
CA LEU A 170 0.98 5.52 16.18
C LEU A 170 2.49 5.33 15.96
N ALA A 171 3.27 5.64 16.97
CA ALA A 171 4.69 5.28 17.01
C ALA A 171 4.88 3.75 17.04
N GLU A 172 5.94 3.24 16.43
CA GLU A 172 6.27 1.80 16.40
C GLU A 172 6.29 1.17 17.80
N THR A 173 6.81 1.88 18.80
CA THR A 173 6.93 1.41 20.18
C THR A 173 5.60 1.01 20.83
N VAL A 174 4.48 1.59 20.38
CA VAL A 174 3.13 1.32 20.94
C VAL A 174 2.22 0.59 19.96
N ALA A 175 2.54 0.61 18.66
CA ALA A 175 1.69 0.06 17.61
C ALA A 175 1.39 -1.43 17.81
N ALA A 176 2.39 -2.24 18.18
CA ALA A 176 2.22 -3.67 18.42
C ALA A 176 1.25 -3.98 19.59
N ALA A 177 1.31 -3.20 20.67
CA ALA A 177 0.40 -3.37 21.81
C ALA A 177 -1.04 -2.99 21.46
N GLU A 178 -1.21 -1.90 20.70
CA GLU A 178 -2.52 -1.46 20.24
C GLU A 178 -3.12 -2.41 19.17
N ALA A 179 -2.29 -2.95 18.29
CA ALA A 179 -2.72 -3.97 17.33
C ALA A 179 -3.30 -5.21 18.03
N ARG A 180 -2.63 -5.71 19.08
CA ARG A 180 -3.16 -6.82 19.88
C ARG A 180 -4.51 -6.51 20.53
N LYS A 181 -4.68 -5.28 21.07
CA LYS A 181 -5.97 -4.85 21.63
C LYS A 181 -7.08 -4.83 20.57
N LEU A 182 -6.77 -4.35 19.35
CA LEU A 182 -7.74 -4.35 18.26
C LEU A 182 -8.16 -5.76 17.85
N ILE A 183 -7.22 -6.68 17.76
CA ILE A 183 -7.50 -8.09 17.48
C ILE A 183 -8.38 -8.70 18.58
N GLU A 184 -8.10 -8.40 19.84
CA GLU A 184 -8.94 -8.87 20.95
C GLU A 184 -10.35 -8.28 20.88
N ARG A 185 -10.47 -6.96 20.66
CA ARG A 185 -11.77 -6.31 20.45
C ARG A 185 -12.54 -6.91 19.26
N SER A 186 -11.85 -7.30 18.19
CA SER A 186 -12.50 -7.89 17.02
C SER A 186 -13.22 -9.21 17.29
N LYS A 187 -12.83 -9.94 18.34
CA LYS A 187 -13.51 -11.17 18.75
C LYS A 187 -14.92 -10.91 19.28
N ASP A 188 -15.11 -9.76 19.95
CA ASP A 188 -16.37 -9.40 20.60
C ASP A 188 -17.23 -8.48 19.75
N GLU A 189 -16.59 -7.60 18.94
CA GLU A 189 -17.27 -6.53 18.22
C GLU A 189 -17.51 -6.85 16.73
N ALA A 190 -16.78 -7.82 16.12
CA ALA A 190 -17.00 -8.17 14.71
C ALA A 190 -18.33 -8.93 14.54
N ASN A 191 -19.06 -8.60 13.47
CA ASN A 191 -20.39 -9.16 13.20
C ASN A 191 -20.37 -10.66 12.88
N ASP A 192 -19.27 -11.15 12.30
CA ASP A 192 -19.05 -12.53 11.89
C ASP A 192 -17.56 -12.86 11.76
N ALA A 193 -17.27 -14.16 11.59
CA ALA A 193 -15.88 -14.64 11.46
C ALA A 193 -15.15 -14.06 10.25
N THR A 194 -15.86 -13.76 9.16
CA THR A 194 -15.26 -13.17 7.94
C THR A 194 -14.83 -11.72 8.18
N SER A 195 -15.68 -10.96 8.87
CA SER A 195 -15.36 -9.58 9.27
C SER A 195 -14.19 -9.55 10.24
N GLN A 196 -14.15 -10.46 11.22
CA GLN A 196 -13.03 -10.60 12.13
C GLN A 196 -11.73 -10.91 11.39
N GLN A 197 -11.77 -11.86 10.44
CA GLN A 197 -10.61 -12.24 9.65
C GLN A 197 -10.06 -11.05 8.84
N LYS A 198 -10.92 -10.26 8.19
CA LYS A 198 -10.52 -9.04 7.46
C LYS A 198 -9.82 -8.01 8.36
N ILE A 199 -10.32 -7.84 9.60
CA ILE A 199 -9.68 -6.93 10.57
C ILE A 199 -8.28 -7.40 10.91
N ILE A 200 -8.09 -8.70 11.15
CA ILE A 200 -6.79 -9.29 11.43
C ILE A 200 -5.84 -9.05 10.26
N GLU A 201 -6.28 -9.35 9.03
CA GLU A 201 -5.49 -9.14 7.80
C GLU A 201 -5.07 -7.67 7.62
N LEU A 202 -5.97 -6.71 7.84
CA LEU A 202 -5.64 -5.28 7.77
C LEU A 202 -4.64 -4.86 8.86
N VAL A 203 -4.80 -5.34 10.09
CA VAL A 203 -3.87 -5.08 11.19
C VAL A 203 -2.48 -5.62 10.86
N GLU A 204 -2.39 -6.86 10.33
CA GLU A 204 -1.12 -7.45 9.90
C GLU A 204 -0.47 -6.64 8.78
N THR A 205 -1.24 -6.27 7.76
CA THR A 205 -0.75 -5.46 6.64
C THR A 205 -0.17 -4.12 7.12
N ILE A 206 -0.86 -3.45 8.07
CA ILE A 206 -0.35 -2.22 8.68
C ILE A 206 0.95 -2.47 9.45
N LEU A 207 1.08 -3.58 10.17
CA LEU A 207 2.30 -3.88 10.91
C LEU A 207 3.46 -4.24 9.98
N VAL A 208 3.22 -4.95 8.88
CA VAL A 208 4.22 -5.18 7.82
C VAL A 208 4.71 -3.84 7.26
N TYR A 209 3.81 -2.90 7.01
CA TYR A 209 4.18 -1.55 6.57
C TYR A 209 5.01 -0.80 7.60
N LYS A 210 4.62 -0.85 8.89
CA LYS A 210 5.32 -0.14 9.98
C LYS A 210 6.67 -0.75 10.35
N PHE A 211 6.82 -2.06 10.20
CA PHE A 211 8.02 -2.82 10.58
C PHE A 211 8.62 -3.54 9.36
N PRO A 212 9.11 -2.80 8.36
CA PRO A 212 9.57 -3.38 7.09
C PRO A 212 10.79 -4.29 7.23
N THR A 213 11.46 -4.28 8.38
CA THR A 213 12.61 -5.14 8.68
C THR A 213 12.23 -6.46 9.34
N LEU A 214 10.98 -6.60 9.80
CA LEU A 214 10.49 -7.82 10.43
C LEU A 214 9.89 -8.76 9.39
N SER A 215 10.17 -10.05 9.56
CA SER A 215 9.51 -11.10 8.79
C SER A 215 8.04 -11.24 9.22
N SER A 216 7.20 -11.80 8.33
CA SER A 216 5.80 -12.12 8.64
C SER A 216 5.66 -13.00 9.89
N LYS A 217 6.64 -13.88 10.16
CA LYS A 217 6.67 -14.71 11.36
C LYS A 217 6.88 -13.87 12.63
N GLU A 218 7.84 -12.94 12.61
CA GLU A 218 8.11 -12.06 13.76
C GLU A 218 6.92 -11.15 14.06
N ILE A 219 6.21 -10.67 13.03
CA ILE A 219 4.95 -9.92 13.19
C ILE A 219 3.86 -10.79 13.80
N SER A 220 3.72 -12.04 13.35
CA SER A 220 2.78 -13.03 13.89
C SER A 220 3.07 -13.32 15.35
N ASP A 221 4.33 -13.56 15.69
CA ASP A 221 4.76 -13.80 17.08
C ASP A 221 4.52 -12.55 17.95
N MET A 222 4.74 -11.36 17.38
CA MET A 222 4.43 -10.06 18.02
C MET A 222 2.95 -9.91 18.35
N LEU A 223 2.06 -10.38 17.48
CA LEU A 223 0.61 -10.35 17.68
C LEU A 223 0.08 -11.48 18.57
N GLN A 224 0.92 -12.46 18.96
CA GLN A 224 0.56 -13.63 19.75
C GLN A 224 -0.57 -14.47 19.11
N LEU A 225 -0.63 -14.50 17.81
CA LEU A 225 -1.64 -15.22 17.05
C LEU A 225 -1.09 -16.62 16.70
N SER A 226 -1.52 -17.64 17.42
CA SER A 226 -1.07 -19.02 17.22
C SER A 226 -1.63 -19.70 15.95
N ASP A 227 -2.63 -19.13 15.28
CA ASP A 227 -3.36 -19.73 14.15
C ASP A 227 -3.24 -19.00 12.80
N LEU A 228 -2.26 -18.11 12.64
CA LEU A 228 -2.11 -17.26 11.44
C LEU A 228 -1.68 -17.97 10.15
N LYS A 229 -1.51 -19.30 10.17
CA LYS A 229 -1.18 -20.08 8.95
C LYS A 229 -2.23 -19.94 7.83
N HIS A 230 -3.36 -19.34 8.13
CA HIS A 230 -4.49 -19.14 7.21
C HIS A 230 -4.65 -17.70 6.73
N THR A 231 -3.86 -16.73 7.22
CA THR A 231 -3.98 -15.35 6.75
C THR A 231 -3.35 -15.18 5.38
N ARG A 232 -3.95 -14.30 4.59
CA ARG A 232 -3.47 -13.95 3.24
C ARG A 232 -2.03 -13.45 3.26
N VAL A 233 -1.68 -12.59 4.22
CA VAL A 233 -0.32 -12.04 4.40
C VAL A 233 0.70 -13.14 4.67
N TYR A 234 0.36 -14.14 5.51
CA TYR A 234 1.25 -15.27 5.75
C TYR A 234 1.42 -16.16 4.51
N GLN A 235 0.33 -16.37 3.74
CA GLN A 235 0.37 -17.16 2.52
C GLN A 235 1.16 -16.45 1.42
N GLU A 236 0.91 -15.16 1.20
CA GLU A 236 1.64 -14.32 0.25
C GLU A 236 3.13 -14.24 0.62
N GLY A 237 3.48 -13.93 1.88
CA GLY A 237 4.87 -13.90 2.32
C GLY A 237 5.58 -15.27 2.23
N ARG A 238 4.83 -16.37 2.37
CA ARG A 238 5.37 -17.72 2.17
C ARG A 238 5.58 -18.04 0.69
N GLU A 239 4.68 -17.58 -0.18
CA GLU A 239 4.82 -17.73 -1.64
C GLU A 239 5.98 -16.87 -2.16
N GLU A 240 6.05 -15.60 -1.78
CA GLU A 240 7.17 -14.71 -2.11
C GLU A 240 8.51 -15.29 -1.63
N GLY A 241 8.57 -15.78 -0.38
CA GLY A 241 9.77 -16.43 0.16
C GLY A 241 10.17 -17.70 -0.62
N ARG A 242 9.21 -18.48 -1.11
CA ARG A 242 9.48 -19.64 -1.97
C ARG A 242 9.97 -19.24 -3.36
N GLU A 243 9.41 -18.17 -3.92
CA GLU A 243 9.83 -17.64 -5.21
C GLU A 243 11.26 -17.11 -5.15
N GLU A 244 11.58 -16.28 -4.15
CA GLU A 244 12.94 -15.78 -3.97
C GLU A 244 13.98 -16.86 -3.71
N GLU A 245 13.67 -17.82 -2.84
CA GLU A 245 14.57 -18.94 -2.51
C GLU A 245 14.77 -19.85 -3.72
N GLY A 246 13.68 -20.20 -4.42
CA GLY A 246 13.72 -21.00 -5.65
C GLY A 246 14.57 -20.34 -6.73
N LEU A 247 14.38 -19.05 -6.94
CA LEU A 247 15.15 -18.27 -7.92
C LEU A 247 16.64 -18.19 -7.54
N LYS A 248 16.96 -17.92 -6.27
CA LYS A 248 18.35 -17.90 -5.76
C LYS A 248 19.05 -19.23 -5.98
N ILE A 249 18.38 -20.34 -5.66
CA ILE A 249 18.92 -21.70 -5.84
C ILE A 249 19.17 -21.96 -7.33
N VAL A 250 18.18 -21.72 -8.19
CA VAL A 250 18.28 -21.98 -9.64
C VAL A 250 19.38 -21.11 -10.27
N CYS A 251 19.45 -19.82 -9.93
CA CYS A 251 20.53 -18.94 -10.40
C CYS A 251 21.92 -19.40 -9.94
N SER A 252 22.05 -19.87 -8.70
CA SER A 252 23.31 -20.44 -8.19
C SER A 252 23.72 -21.69 -8.95
N LEU A 253 22.79 -22.60 -9.19
CA LEU A 253 23.01 -23.83 -9.94
C LEU A 253 23.34 -23.56 -11.42
N LEU A 254 22.68 -22.60 -12.06
CA LEU A 254 22.99 -22.16 -13.42
C LEU A 254 24.43 -21.62 -13.52
N ARG A 255 24.84 -20.75 -12.57
CA ARG A 255 26.21 -20.23 -12.51
C ARG A 255 27.26 -21.35 -12.30
N TYR A 256 26.90 -22.29 -11.43
CA TYR A 256 27.81 -23.45 -11.21
C TYR A 256 27.96 -24.34 -12.45
N ARG A 257 26.83 -24.57 -13.15
CA ARG A 257 26.80 -25.50 -14.29
C ARG A 257 27.32 -24.89 -15.60
N LEU A 258 26.93 -23.64 -15.87
CA LEU A 258 27.15 -22.95 -17.14
C LEU A 258 28.21 -21.84 -17.07
N GLY A 259 28.69 -21.52 -15.86
CA GLY A 259 29.56 -20.37 -15.64
C GLY A 259 28.82 -19.05 -15.48
N PRO A 260 29.49 -17.90 -15.54
CA PRO A 260 28.87 -16.58 -15.45
C PRO A 260 27.83 -16.41 -16.55
N LEU A 261 26.61 -16.03 -16.15
CA LEU A 261 25.51 -15.76 -17.11
C LEU A 261 25.62 -14.33 -17.65
N ASP A 262 25.25 -14.17 -18.90
CA ASP A 262 25.03 -12.85 -19.50
C ASP A 262 23.93 -12.10 -18.73
N PRO A 263 24.11 -10.78 -18.42
CA PRO A 263 23.10 -9.99 -17.70
C PRO A 263 21.69 -10.03 -18.32
N ALA A 264 21.58 -10.09 -19.64
CA ALA A 264 20.30 -10.20 -20.32
C ALA A 264 19.61 -11.55 -20.06
N LEU A 265 20.37 -12.65 -20.00
CA LEU A 265 19.83 -13.96 -19.64
C LEU A 265 19.46 -14.04 -18.16
N GLN A 266 20.27 -13.42 -17.30
CA GLN A 266 19.95 -13.35 -15.87
C GLN A 266 18.61 -12.61 -15.63
N ASN A 267 18.41 -11.44 -16.26
CA ASN A 267 17.15 -10.70 -16.17
C ASN A 267 15.95 -11.52 -16.67
N GLN A 268 16.11 -12.31 -17.73
CA GLN A 268 15.03 -13.18 -18.21
C GLN A 268 14.70 -14.29 -17.21
N VAL A 269 15.68 -14.85 -16.52
CA VAL A 269 15.48 -15.86 -15.47
C VAL A 269 14.79 -15.24 -14.26
N GLU A 270 15.13 -14.00 -13.89
CA GLU A 270 14.52 -13.26 -12.77
C GLU A 270 13.05 -12.89 -13.01
N GLN A 271 12.58 -12.88 -14.26
CA GLN A 271 11.18 -12.63 -14.63
C GLN A 271 10.33 -13.91 -14.73
N LEU A 272 10.88 -15.08 -14.45
CA LEU A 272 10.14 -16.33 -14.51
C LEU A 272 9.22 -16.50 -13.29
N SER A 273 8.01 -17.01 -13.53
CA SER A 273 7.11 -17.45 -12.45
C SER A 273 7.69 -18.63 -11.67
N LEU A 274 7.24 -18.84 -10.43
CA LEU A 274 7.69 -19.97 -9.59
C LEU A 274 7.63 -21.33 -10.32
N ARG A 275 6.54 -21.58 -11.05
CA ARG A 275 6.38 -22.81 -11.85
C ARG A 275 7.46 -22.93 -12.94
N GLN A 276 7.81 -21.83 -13.58
CA GLN A 276 8.86 -21.81 -14.59
C GLN A 276 10.24 -21.96 -13.95
N VAL A 277 10.49 -21.37 -12.78
CA VAL A 277 11.72 -21.56 -11.99
C VAL A 277 11.89 -23.02 -11.59
N GLU A 278 10.82 -23.68 -11.11
CA GLU A 278 10.85 -25.12 -10.79
C GLU A 278 11.10 -26.01 -12.03
N ALA A 279 10.50 -25.64 -13.17
CA ALA A 279 10.72 -26.35 -14.43
C ALA A 279 12.15 -26.15 -14.95
N LEU A 280 12.69 -24.93 -14.84
CA LEU A 280 14.08 -24.61 -15.17
C LEU A 280 15.05 -25.38 -14.26
N GLY A 281 14.76 -25.46 -12.96
CA GLY A 281 15.54 -26.24 -12.00
C GLY A 281 15.67 -27.73 -12.36
N LYS A 282 14.64 -28.31 -12.97
CA LYS A 282 14.70 -29.68 -13.49
C LYS A 282 15.47 -29.75 -14.81
N ALA A 283 15.20 -28.85 -15.76
CA ALA A 283 15.80 -28.84 -17.06
C ALA A 283 17.31 -28.58 -17.00
N LEU A 284 17.79 -27.77 -16.06
CA LEU A 284 19.18 -27.43 -15.91
C LEU A 284 20.10 -28.65 -15.60
N LEU A 285 19.52 -29.76 -15.13
CA LEU A 285 20.28 -30.99 -14.90
C LEU A 285 20.83 -31.56 -16.21
N ASP A 286 20.15 -31.32 -17.32
CA ASP A 286 20.53 -31.77 -18.67
C ASP A 286 21.34 -30.72 -19.44
N PHE A 287 21.51 -29.48 -18.91
CA PHE A 287 22.26 -28.43 -19.60
C PHE A 287 23.75 -28.73 -19.54
N SER A 288 24.41 -28.49 -20.66
CA SER A 288 25.84 -28.66 -20.83
C SER A 288 26.57 -27.38 -21.27
N GLN A 289 25.84 -26.42 -21.83
CA GLN A 289 26.38 -25.16 -22.35
C GLN A 289 25.35 -24.02 -22.20
N PRO A 290 25.76 -22.74 -22.17
CA PRO A 290 24.86 -21.61 -22.01
C PRO A 290 23.76 -21.53 -23.08
N GLN A 291 23.98 -22.07 -24.26
CA GLN A 291 23.00 -22.11 -25.34
C GLN A 291 21.78 -22.94 -25.00
N ASP A 292 21.91 -23.94 -24.13
CA ASP A 292 20.78 -24.77 -23.68
C ASP A 292 19.78 -23.94 -22.88
N LEU A 293 20.25 -23.00 -22.04
CA LEU A 293 19.41 -22.02 -21.35
C LEU A 293 18.69 -21.08 -22.30
N VAL A 294 19.38 -20.56 -23.33
CA VAL A 294 18.77 -19.68 -24.35
C VAL A 294 17.63 -20.39 -25.07
N VAL A 295 17.84 -21.64 -25.45
CA VAL A 295 16.82 -22.45 -26.13
C VAL A 295 15.64 -22.71 -25.18
N TRP A 296 15.92 -23.02 -23.94
CA TRP A 296 14.87 -23.27 -22.94
C TRP A 296 14.03 -22.01 -22.68
N LEU A 297 14.63 -20.84 -22.45
CA LEU A 297 13.93 -19.56 -22.24
C LEU A 297 13.07 -19.15 -23.43
N ARG A 298 13.54 -19.41 -24.64
CA ARG A 298 12.76 -19.15 -25.86
C ARG A 298 11.48 -20.00 -25.93
N ASN A 299 11.54 -21.23 -25.43
CA ASN A 299 10.41 -22.16 -25.42
C ASN A 299 9.50 -21.97 -24.20
N ASN A 300 9.95 -21.21 -23.20
CA ASN A 300 9.22 -20.93 -21.95
C ASN A 300 9.32 -19.42 -21.63
N PRO A 301 8.72 -18.54 -22.46
CA PRO A 301 8.79 -17.10 -22.20
C PRO A 301 8.12 -16.77 -20.87
N PRO A 302 8.58 -15.70 -20.16
CA PRO A 302 7.89 -15.20 -18.98
C PRO A 302 6.40 -15.00 -19.27
N VAL A 303 5.56 -15.35 -18.30
CA VAL A 303 4.09 -15.17 -18.42
C VAL A 303 3.77 -13.88 -17.68
N ASP A 304 3.13 -12.92 -18.38
CA ASP A 304 2.63 -11.66 -17.81
C ASP A 304 1.59 -11.90 -16.70
#